data_a3a610a2bab14716de812d3b4c7e26b2
#
_entry.id   a3a610a2bab14716de812d3b4c7e26b2
#
_cell.length_a   1.000
_cell.length_b   1.000
_cell.length_c   1.000
_cell.angle_alpha   90.00
_cell.angle_beta   90.00
_cell.angle_gamma   90.00
#
_symmetry.space_group_name_H-M   'P 1'
#
loop_
_entity.id
_entity.type
_entity.pdbx_description
1 polymer ?
#
loop_
_entity_poly.entity_id
_entity_poly.type
_entity_poly.pdbx_seq_one_letter_code
_entity_poly.pdbx_strand_id
1 'polypeptide(L)'
;MNYLSNKKGFLGIDNKFNFREKVVVVPFGLEKTVSYGGGTKNGPKEIIKASHQVELYDEELHCEPYKKIGIKTLKPFKINKDIKKALKQISDINEKILNKKLFPITFGGEHSITPGCINPFVKKYKKLCLLHF
;
A
#
# COMPACT_ATOMS: atom_id res chain seq x y z
N MET A 1 -12.48 5.88 4.29
CA MET A 1 -11.74 4.91 3.44
C MET A 1 -12.45 3.57 3.50
N ASN A 2 -12.57 2.88 2.38
CA ASN A 2 -13.23 1.57 2.32
C ASN A 2 -12.15 0.48 2.29
N TYR A 3 -12.23 -0.50 3.20
CA TYR A 3 -11.25 -1.58 3.32
C TYR A 3 -11.82 -2.91 2.83
N LEU A 4 -10.94 -3.79 2.37
CA LEU A 4 -11.23 -5.21 2.21
C LEU A 4 -11.41 -5.85 3.60
N SER A 5 -12.10 -6.99 3.65
CA SER A 5 -12.01 -7.85 4.84
C SER A 5 -10.56 -8.33 5.00
N ASN A 6 -10.12 -8.57 6.23
CA ASN A 6 -8.75 -9.02 6.48
C ASN A 6 -8.40 -10.30 5.69
N LYS A 7 -9.36 -11.24 5.57
CA LYS A 7 -9.21 -12.48 4.80
C LYS A 7 -8.99 -12.26 3.29
N LYS A 8 -9.44 -11.12 2.74
CA LYS A 8 -9.24 -10.75 1.32
C LYS A 8 -8.13 -9.71 1.12
N GLY A 9 -7.61 -9.15 2.20
CA GLY A 9 -6.54 -8.17 2.21
C GLY A 9 -5.15 -8.81 2.21
N PHE A 10 -4.13 -7.97 2.36
CA PHE A 10 -2.74 -8.41 2.46
C PHE A 10 -2.55 -9.36 3.64
N LEU A 11 -1.80 -10.42 3.44
CA LEU A 11 -1.56 -11.57 4.33
C LEU A 11 -2.76 -12.50 4.56
N GLY A 12 -3.96 -12.19 4.08
CA GLY A 12 -5.13 -13.09 4.25
C GLY A 12 -5.52 -13.41 5.70
N ILE A 13 -5.27 -12.49 6.62
CA ILE A 13 -5.39 -12.71 8.07
C ILE A 13 -6.84 -13.01 8.47
N ASP A 14 -7.04 -13.98 9.36
CA ASP A 14 -8.38 -14.29 9.88
C ASP A 14 -8.97 -13.11 10.65
N ASN A 15 -10.28 -12.87 10.48
CA ASN A 15 -11.02 -11.77 11.10
C ASN A 15 -11.18 -11.87 12.63
N LYS A 16 -10.76 -12.99 13.22
CA LYS A 16 -10.83 -13.21 14.68
C LYS A 16 -9.96 -12.26 15.51
N PHE A 17 -9.01 -11.60 14.86
CA PHE A 17 -8.10 -10.69 15.55
C PHE A 17 -8.56 -9.24 15.40
N ASN A 18 -8.85 -8.60 16.52
CA ASN A 18 -9.16 -7.17 16.57
C ASN A 18 -7.86 -6.38 16.82
N PHE A 19 -7.28 -5.84 15.74
CA PHE A 19 -6.04 -5.06 15.82
C PHE A 19 -6.32 -3.57 15.72
N ARG A 20 -5.55 -2.79 16.48
CA ARG A 20 -5.43 -1.36 16.20
C ARG A 20 -4.58 -1.19 14.94
N GLU A 21 -5.21 -0.73 13.87
CA GLU A 21 -4.52 -0.51 12.60
C GLU A 21 -3.38 0.51 12.77
N LYS A 22 -2.20 0.13 12.27
CA LYS A 22 -1.04 1.03 12.13
C LYS A 22 -0.63 1.20 10.68
N VAL A 23 -0.96 0.23 9.83
CA VAL A 23 -0.55 0.17 8.42
C VAL A 23 -1.76 0.04 7.50
N VAL A 24 -1.70 0.77 6.38
CA VAL A 24 -2.70 0.67 5.31
C VAL A 24 -1.99 0.33 3.99
N VAL A 25 -2.31 -0.82 3.44
CA VAL A 25 -1.90 -1.23 2.10
C VAL A 25 -2.79 -0.54 1.07
N VAL A 26 -2.17 0.15 0.13
CA VAL A 26 -2.82 0.90 -0.95
C VAL A 26 -2.51 0.23 -2.30
N PRO A 27 -3.44 -0.53 -2.89
CA PRO A 27 -3.25 -1.10 -4.21
C PRO A 27 -3.45 -0.01 -5.27
N PHE A 28 -2.37 0.41 -5.94
CA PHE A 28 -2.37 1.47 -6.94
C PHE A 28 -1.73 1.01 -8.24
N GLY A 29 -2.41 0.18 -9.00
CA GLY A 29 -1.94 -0.41 -10.25
C GLY A 29 -1.99 0.58 -11.43
N LEU A 30 -1.25 1.68 -11.38
CA LEU A 30 -1.09 2.57 -12.53
C LEU A 30 -0.24 1.91 -13.60
N GLU A 31 -0.71 1.98 -14.86
CA GLU A 31 0.00 1.52 -16.04
C GLU A 31 -0.29 2.50 -17.18
N LYS A 32 0.60 3.45 -17.39
CA LYS A 32 0.44 4.53 -18.38
C LYS A 32 1.70 4.82 -19.19
N THR A 33 2.87 4.71 -18.55
CA THR A 33 4.16 5.13 -19.10
C THR A 33 5.19 4.00 -19.08
N VAL A 34 4.72 2.75 -19.11
CA VAL A 34 5.61 1.57 -19.16
C VAL A 34 6.40 1.56 -20.46
N SER A 35 7.70 1.32 -20.34
CA SER A 35 8.63 1.31 -21.51
C SER A 35 8.57 0.01 -22.30
N TYR A 36 8.20 -1.11 -21.66
CA TYR A 36 8.18 -2.42 -22.29
C TYR A 36 7.16 -3.34 -21.65
N GLY A 37 6.38 -4.00 -22.50
CA GLY A 37 5.34 -4.93 -22.05
C GLY A 37 4.22 -4.25 -21.25
N GLY A 38 3.14 -4.97 -21.05
CA GLY A 38 2.02 -4.53 -20.22
C GLY A 38 1.78 -5.51 -19.07
N GLY A 39 0.86 -5.17 -18.16
CA GLY A 39 0.45 -6.06 -17.06
C GLY A 39 0.83 -5.55 -15.67
N THR A 40 1.68 -4.52 -15.57
CA THR A 40 2.11 -3.96 -14.26
C THR A 40 0.93 -3.49 -13.41
N LYS A 41 -0.17 -3.07 -14.01
CA LYS A 41 -1.42 -2.73 -13.31
C LYS A 41 -1.98 -3.86 -12.44
N ASN A 42 -1.63 -5.10 -12.76
CA ASN A 42 -2.07 -6.28 -12.00
C ASN A 42 -1.17 -6.55 -10.79
N GLY A 43 0.03 -5.94 -10.73
CA GLY A 43 1.02 -6.14 -9.66
C GLY A 43 0.42 -6.08 -8.26
N PRO A 44 -0.31 -5.03 -7.88
CA PRO A 44 -0.89 -4.94 -6.54
C PRO A 44 -1.81 -6.11 -6.18
N LYS A 45 -2.63 -6.57 -7.14
CA LYS A 45 -3.54 -7.70 -6.93
C LYS A 45 -2.77 -9.01 -6.74
N GLU A 46 -1.77 -9.24 -7.57
CA GLU A 46 -0.98 -10.48 -7.50
C GLU A 46 -0.09 -10.51 -6.24
N ILE A 47 0.47 -9.37 -5.81
CA ILE A 47 1.21 -9.26 -4.54
C ILE A 47 0.28 -9.58 -3.36
N ILE A 48 -0.92 -9.01 -3.31
CA ILE A 48 -1.90 -9.30 -2.25
C ILE A 48 -2.26 -10.78 -2.25
N LYS A 49 -2.50 -11.38 -3.42
CA LYS A 49 -2.83 -12.80 -3.55
C LYS A 49 -1.67 -13.69 -3.09
N ALA A 50 -0.45 -13.40 -3.54
CA ALA A 50 0.75 -14.16 -3.17
C ALA A 50 1.05 -14.05 -1.67
N SER A 51 0.77 -12.90 -1.04
CA SER A 51 0.98 -12.70 0.40
C SER A 51 0.16 -13.65 1.29
N HIS A 52 -0.87 -14.29 0.75
CA HIS A 52 -1.64 -15.30 1.51
C HIS A 52 -0.89 -16.62 1.72
N GLN A 53 0.26 -16.79 1.06
CA GLN A 53 1.12 -17.98 1.17
C GLN A 53 2.37 -17.72 2.01
N VAL A 54 2.52 -16.49 2.52
CA VAL A 54 3.72 -16.14 3.32
C VAL A 54 3.56 -16.65 4.73
N GLU A 55 4.65 -17.17 5.28
CA GLU A 55 4.76 -17.51 6.70
C GLU A 55 4.55 -16.25 7.56
N LEU A 56 3.72 -16.38 8.58
CA LEU A 56 3.32 -15.24 9.41
C LEU A 56 4.19 -15.06 10.66
N TYR A 57 4.91 -16.12 11.05
CA TYR A 57 5.83 -16.09 12.19
C TYR A 57 7.20 -15.60 11.73
N ASP A 58 7.77 -14.68 12.47
CA ASP A 58 9.10 -14.15 12.27
C ASP A 58 10.04 -14.77 13.31
N GLU A 59 11.03 -15.53 12.83
CA GLU A 59 11.95 -16.29 13.68
C GLU A 59 12.93 -15.40 14.43
N GLU A 60 13.35 -14.28 13.83
CA GLU A 60 14.27 -13.33 14.47
C GLU A 60 13.58 -12.55 15.59
N LEU A 61 12.35 -12.11 15.33
CA LEU A 61 11.54 -11.35 16.29
C LEU A 61 10.78 -12.25 17.27
N HIS A 62 10.80 -13.55 17.08
CA HIS A 62 10.06 -14.55 17.86
C HIS A 62 8.58 -14.17 18.04
N CYS A 63 7.93 -13.69 17.00
CA CYS A 63 6.52 -13.28 17.05
C CYS A 63 5.86 -13.29 15.67
N GLU A 64 4.56 -13.00 15.64
CA GLU A 64 3.81 -12.71 14.43
C GLU A 64 3.59 -11.19 14.33
N PRO A 65 4.41 -10.45 13.54
CA PRO A 65 4.38 -8.98 13.52
C PRO A 65 3.02 -8.39 13.19
N TYR A 66 2.24 -9.04 12.33
CA TYR A 66 0.91 -8.58 11.96
C TYR A 66 -0.04 -8.44 13.17
N LYS A 67 0.15 -9.25 14.22
CA LYS A 67 -0.64 -9.16 15.46
C LYS A 67 -0.35 -7.88 16.26
N LYS A 68 0.84 -7.30 16.08
CA LYS A 68 1.27 -6.06 16.77
C LYS A 68 1.01 -4.81 15.94
N ILE A 69 1.12 -4.92 14.60
CA ILE A 69 1.08 -3.77 13.70
C ILE A 69 -0.35 -3.46 13.22
N GLY A 70 -1.20 -4.45 13.02
CA GLY A 70 -2.53 -4.29 12.47
C GLY A 70 -2.52 -3.68 11.05
N ILE A 71 -2.79 -4.52 10.05
CA ILE A 71 -2.71 -4.14 8.64
C ILE A 71 -4.11 -4.12 8.04
N LYS A 72 -4.47 -3.05 7.34
CA LYS A 72 -5.70 -2.97 6.54
C LYS A 72 -5.34 -2.75 5.07
N THR A 73 -6.14 -3.29 4.19
CA THR A 73 -5.97 -3.13 2.75
C THR A 73 -7.14 -2.35 2.18
N LEU A 74 -6.88 -1.27 1.45
CA LEU A 74 -7.93 -0.52 0.77
C LEU A 74 -8.60 -1.39 -0.31
N LYS A 75 -9.92 -1.25 -0.45
CA LYS A 75 -10.62 -1.81 -1.59
C LYS A 75 -10.07 -1.22 -2.90
N PRO A 76 -10.00 -2.02 -3.97
CA PRO A 76 -9.66 -1.48 -5.29
C PRO A 76 -10.57 -0.32 -5.66
N PHE A 77 -10.00 0.69 -6.31
CA PHE A 77 -10.70 1.89 -6.75
C PHE A 77 -10.24 2.28 -8.15
N LYS A 78 -11.04 3.12 -8.81
CA LYS A 78 -10.72 3.59 -10.16
C LYS A 78 -9.56 4.59 -10.09
N ILE A 79 -8.48 4.30 -10.82
CA ILE A 79 -7.35 5.21 -10.98
C ILE A 79 -7.65 6.17 -12.14
N ASN A 80 -7.29 7.44 -11.99
CA ASN A 80 -7.50 8.44 -13.01
C ASN A 80 -6.70 8.12 -14.26
N LYS A 81 -7.28 8.37 -15.44
CA LYS A 81 -6.60 8.12 -16.72
C LYS A 81 -5.52 9.16 -17.03
N ASP A 82 -5.64 10.38 -16.54
CA ASP A 82 -4.63 11.43 -16.65
C ASP A 82 -3.54 11.20 -15.60
N ILE A 83 -2.27 11.23 -16.04
CA ILE A 83 -1.12 10.92 -15.17
C ILE A 83 -0.99 11.90 -14.00
N LYS A 84 -1.15 13.20 -14.26
CA LYS A 84 -1.03 14.23 -13.22
C LYS A 84 -2.12 14.07 -12.17
N LYS A 85 -3.35 13.77 -12.62
CA LYS A 85 -4.48 13.50 -11.71
C LYS A 85 -4.31 12.20 -10.96
N ALA A 86 -3.72 11.15 -11.57
CA ALA A 86 -3.40 9.90 -10.88
C ALA A 86 -2.34 10.12 -9.80
N LEU A 87 -1.27 10.86 -10.07
CA LEU A 87 -0.26 11.20 -9.07
C LEU A 87 -0.84 12.03 -7.93
N LYS A 88 -1.71 12.99 -8.24
CA LYS A 88 -2.44 13.72 -7.21
C LYS A 88 -3.35 12.79 -6.39
N GLN A 89 -4.04 11.87 -7.03
CA GLN A 89 -4.94 10.90 -6.37
C GLN A 89 -4.20 10.04 -5.34
N ILE A 90 -3.02 9.47 -5.68
CA ILE A 90 -2.24 8.69 -4.73
C ILE A 90 -1.67 9.56 -3.60
N SER A 91 -1.24 10.78 -3.93
CA SER A 91 -0.80 11.75 -2.94
C SER A 91 -1.91 12.05 -1.91
N ASP A 92 -3.12 12.36 -2.38
CA ASP A 92 -4.28 12.66 -1.52
C ASP A 92 -4.69 11.45 -0.65
N ILE A 93 -4.55 10.23 -1.18
CA ILE A 93 -4.80 8.99 -0.42
C ILE A 93 -3.78 8.82 0.70
N ASN A 94 -2.49 8.94 0.39
CA ASN A 94 -1.42 8.79 1.37
C ASN A 94 -1.48 9.91 2.44
N GLU A 95 -1.80 11.14 2.04
CA GLU A 95 -2.00 12.25 2.98
C GLU A 95 -3.14 11.95 3.97
N LYS A 96 -4.28 11.43 3.50
CA LYS A 96 -5.40 11.03 4.36
C LYS A 96 -5.02 9.91 5.33
N ILE A 97 -4.17 8.98 4.92
CA ILE A 97 -3.67 7.90 5.78
C ILE A 97 -2.74 8.47 6.85
N LEU A 98 -1.77 9.29 6.44
CA LEU A 98 -0.82 9.94 7.35
C LEU A 98 -1.50 10.86 8.37
N ASN A 99 -2.57 11.56 7.98
CA ASN A 99 -3.35 12.41 8.89
C ASN A 99 -4.11 11.62 9.96
N LYS A 100 -4.39 10.35 9.69
CA LYS A 100 -4.93 9.40 10.68
C LYS A 100 -3.84 8.75 11.56
N LYS A 101 -2.59 9.18 11.45
CA LYS A 101 -1.41 8.60 12.12
C LYS A 101 -1.19 7.13 11.76
N LEU A 102 -1.57 6.75 10.53
CA LEU A 102 -1.34 5.43 9.95
C LEU A 102 -0.21 5.51 8.93
N PHE A 103 0.47 4.39 8.70
CA PHE A 103 1.56 4.29 7.73
C PHE A 103 1.05 3.70 6.40
N PRO A 104 1.16 4.41 5.26
CA PRO A 104 0.78 3.85 3.96
C PRO A 104 1.89 2.97 3.38
N ILE A 105 1.53 1.79 2.89
CA ILE A 105 2.36 0.94 2.03
C ILE A 105 1.67 0.86 0.67
N THR A 106 2.27 1.45 -0.36
CA THR A 106 1.69 1.46 -1.71
C THR A 106 2.26 0.32 -2.55
N PHE A 107 1.39 -0.56 -3.03
CA PHE A 107 1.73 -1.52 -4.07
C PHE A 107 1.41 -0.89 -5.41
N GLY A 108 2.44 -0.65 -6.19
CA GLY A 108 2.33 0.03 -7.48
C GLY A 108 2.16 -0.89 -8.66
N GLY A 109 1.82 -0.29 -9.78
CA GLY A 109 2.06 -0.81 -11.12
C GLY A 109 3.44 -0.35 -11.58
N GLU A 110 3.50 0.79 -12.26
CA GLU A 110 4.76 1.40 -12.71
C GLU A 110 5.36 2.34 -11.64
N HIS A 111 6.69 2.53 -11.68
CA HIS A 111 7.39 3.34 -10.66
C HIS A 111 7.14 4.85 -10.76
N SER A 112 6.55 5.33 -11.85
CA SER A 112 6.17 6.74 -12.01
C SER A 112 5.22 7.27 -10.93
N ILE A 113 4.59 6.39 -10.14
CA ILE A 113 3.77 6.78 -8.99
C ILE A 113 4.56 7.31 -7.81
N THR A 114 5.88 7.02 -7.73
CA THR A 114 6.74 7.33 -6.58
C THR A 114 6.69 8.80 -6.15
N PRO A 115 6.76 9.81 -7.04
CA PRO A 115 6.64 11.21 -6.64
C PRO A 115 5.30 11.52 -5.95
N GLY A 116 4.21 10.93 -6.43
CA GLY A 116 2.90 11.08 -5.80
C GLY A 116 2.82 10.43 -4.41
N CYS A 117 3.49 9.29 -4.24
CA CYS A 117 3.56 8.60 -2.96
C CYS A 117 4.36 9.38 -1.91
N ILE A 118 5.48 10.00 -2.31
CA ILE A 118 6.41 10.68 -1.40
C ILE A 118 5.91 12.08 -1.00
N ASN A 119 5.23 12.80 -1.88
CA ASN A 119 4.81 14.17 -1.67
C ASN A 119 4.14 14.45 -0.30
N PRO A 120 3.22 13.64 0.24
CA PRO A 120 2.65 13.86 1.56
C PRO A 120 3.67 13.75 2.70
N PHE A 121 4.69 12.90 2.55
CA PHE A 121 5.74 12.75 3.54
C PHE A 121 6.65 13.98 3.56
N VAL A 122 7.02 14.51 2.38
CA VAL A 122 7.81 15.75 2.26
C VAL A 122 7.10 16.92 2.94
N LYS A 123 5.78 17.02 2.78
CA LYS A 123 4.97 18.06 3.43
C LYS A 123 4.91 17.90 4.96
N LYS A 124 4.91 16.67 5.44
CA LYS A 124 4.69 16.35 6.86
C LYS A 124 5.97 16.37 7.69
N TYR A 125 7.09 15.95 7.12
CA TYR A 125 8.35 15.75 7.85
C TYR A 125 9.41 16.71 7.39
N LYS A 126 10.05 17.44 8.33
CA LYS A 126 11.12 18.41 8.04
C LYS A 126 12.42 17.75 7.54
N LYS A 127 12.66 16.51 7.95
CA LYS A 127 13.82 15.70 7.51
C LYS A 127 13.28 14.39 6.96
N LEU A 128 13.60 14.11 5.71
CA LEU A 128 13.21 12.89 5.01
C LEU A 128 14.42 12.34 4.26
N CYS A 129 14.66 11.05 4.38
CA CYS A 129 15.62 10.32 3.56
C CYS A 129 14.85 9.37 2.66
N LEU A 130 15.20 9.33 1.37
CA LEU A 130 14.67 8.40 0.41
C LEU A 130 15.73 7.35 0.10
N LEU A 131 15.40 6.08 0.37
CA LEU A 131 16.18 4.93 -0.08
C LEU A 131 15.53 4.38 -1.34
N HIS A 132 16.32 4.23 -2.39
CA HIS A 132 15.88 3.67 -3.67
C HIS A 132 16.80 2.51 -4.04
N PHE A 133 16.20 1.33 -4.27
CA PHE A 133 16.89 0.10 -4.62
C PHE A 133 16.65 -0.29 -6.08
#